data_f821f9299d9ecde9efb2f89ffce1fb6d
#
_entry.id   f821f9299d9ecde9efb2f89ffce1fb6d
#
_cell.length_a   1.000
_cell.length_b   1.000
_cell.length_c   1.000
_cell.angle_alpha   90.00
_cell.angle_beta   90.00
_cell.angle_gamma   90.00
#
_symmetry.space_group_name_H-M   'P 1'
#
loop_
_entity.id
_entity.type
_entity.pdbx_description
1 polymer ?
#
loop_
_entity_poly.entity_id
_entity_poly.type
_entity_poly.pdbx_seq_one_letter_code
_entity_poly.pdbx_strand_id
1 'polypeptide(L)'
;MTDERRDVGEEVDSVLVALADPTRRQLLDLLAAQGEVTATRLAERLPVSRQAVVKHLAVLDAAGLVSGRRVGREVRYAVRPAALDATARWMAALAADWDRRLADIKRVAEAAERDSR
;
A
#
# COMPACT_ATOMS: atom_id res chain seq x y z
N MET A 1 -20.89 -14.39 -12.23
CA MET A 1 -19.47 -14.70 -12.19
C MET A 1 -18.69 -13.50 -11.71
N THR A 2 -18.10 -13.62 -10.56
CA THR A 2 -17.35 -12.53 -9.98
C THR A 2 -16.09 -12.30 -10.77
N ASP A 3 -15.88 -11.10 -11.09
CA ASP A 3 -14.74 -10.70 -11.86
C ASP A 3 -13.54 -10.57 -10.92
N GLU A 4 -12.69 -11.57 -10.87
CA GLU A 4 -11.49 -11.58 -10.03
C GLU A 4 -10.60 -10.38 -10.31
N ARG A 5 -10.57 -9.90 -11.55
CA ARG A 5 -9.82 -8.71 -11.93
C ARG A 5 -10.38 -7.46 -11.26
N ARG A 6 -11.71 -7.37 -11.16
CA ARG A 6 -12.37 -6.24 -10.50
C ARG A 6 -12.03 -6.24 -9.01
N ASP A 7 -12.09 -7.40 -8.35
CA ASP A 7 -11.79 -7.52 -6.93
C ASP A 7 -10.34 -7.13 -6.62
N VAL A 8 -9.38 -7.57 -7.45
CA VAL A 8 -7.97 -7.20 -7.31
C VAL A 8 -7.78 -5.71 -7.55
N GLY A 9 -8.45 -5.16 -8.55
CA GLY A 9 -8.39 -3.72 -8.84
C GLY A 9 -8.91 -2.88 -7.69
N GLU A 10 -10.03 -3.28 -7.11
CA GLU A 10 -10.61 -2.58 -5.95
C GLU A 10 -9.71 -2.67 -4.73
N GLU A 11 -9.10 -3.82 -4.50
CA GLU A 11 -8.15 -4.02 -3.41
C GLU A 11 -6.93 -3.12 -3.58
N VAL A 12 -6.35 -3.06 -4.78
CA VAL A 12 -5.21 -2.20 -5.07
C VAL A 12 -5.58 -0.73 -4.88
N ASP A 13 -6.73 -0.31 -5.40
CA ASP A 13 -7.19 1.07 -5.25
C ASP A 13 -7.35 1.47 -3.79
N SER A 14 -7.93 0.60 -2.97
CA SER A 14 -8.10 0.84 -1.54
C SER A 14 -6.74 1.00 -0.84
N VAL A 15 -5.77 0.16 -1.20
CA VAL A 15 -4.41 0.24 -0.64
C VAL A 15 -3.75 1.56 -1.03
N LEU A 16 -3.82 1.94 -2.31
CA LEU A 16 -3.20 3.18 -2.78
C LEU A 16 -3.80 4.42 -2.12
N VAL A 17 -5.12 4.45 -1.96
CA VAL A 17 -5.81 5.54 -1.24
C VAL A 17 -5.34 5.60 0.21
N ALA A 18 -5.28 4.46 0.89
CA ALA A 18 -4.82 4.40 2.27
C ALA A 18 -3.37 4.89 2.40
N LEU A 19 -2.50 4.53 1.46
CA LEU A 19 -1.09 4.88 1.47
C LEU A 19 -0.80 6.31 0.98
N ALA A 20 -1.80 7.01 0.46
CA ALA A 20 -1.62 8.39 0.01
C ALA A 20 -1.37 9.36 1.17
N ASP A 21 -1.79 9.03 2.38
CA ASP A 21 -1.59 9.87 3.56
C ASP A 21 -0.26 9.53 4.25
N PRO A 22 0.62 10.54 4.47
CA PRO A 22 1.92 10.30 5.12
C PRO A 22 1.81 9.73 6.53
N THR A 23 0.82 10.18 7.31
CA THR A 23 0.62 9.68 8.68
C THR A 23 0.28 8.20 8.68
N ARG A 24 -0.54 7.76 7.74
CA ARG A 24 -0.86 6.33 7.62
C ARG A 24 0.36 5.50 7.26
N ARG A 25 1.24 6.01 6.40
CA ARG A 25 2.51 5.32 6.10
C ARG A 25 3.39 5.21 7.34
N GLN A 26 3.46 6.29 8.15
CA GLN A 26 4.21 6.28 9.40
C GLN A 26 3.64 5.25 10.39
N LEU A 27 2.31 5.14 10.48
CA LEU A 27 1.67 4.14 11.32
C LEU A 27 2.04 2.72 10.90
N LEU A 28 2.05 2.45 9.60
CA LEU A 28 2.46 1.13 9.08
C LEU A 28 3.90 0.83 9.44
N ASP A 29 4.80 1.80 9.30
CA ASP A 29 6.22 1.63 9.65
C ASP A 29 6.38 1.30 11.12
N LEU A 30 5.67 2.01 12.00
CA LEU A 30 5.72 1.77 13.44
C LEU A 30 5.18 0.38 13.78
N LEU A 31 4.06 -0.01 13.18
CA LEU A 31 3.49 -1.33 13.41
C LEU A 31 4.42 -2.44 12.92
N ALA A 32 5.02 -2.27 11.74
CA ALA A 32 5.95 -3.24 11.20
C ALA A 32 7.17 -3.44 12.12
N ALA A 33 7.64 -2.35 12.72
CA ALA A 33 8.79 -2.39 13.63
C ALA A 33 8.47 -3.02 14.99
N GLN A 34 7.24 -2.82 15.49
CA GLN A 34 6.87 -3.19 16.85
C GLN A 34 6.00 -4.44 16.97
N GLY A 35 5.43 -4.92 15.88
CA GLY A 35 4.55 -6.08 15.87
C GLY A 35 3.11 -5.72 16.19
N GLU A 36 2.66 -5.96 17.42
CA GLU A 36 1.31 -5.58 17.87
C GLU A 36 1.38 -4.37 18.79
N VAL A 37 0.59 -3.34 18.51
CA VAL A 37 0.61 -2.08 19.25
C VAL A 37 -0.80 -1.53 19.39
N THR A 38 -1.08 -0.88 20.52
CA THR A 38 -2.35 -0.17 20.75
C THR A 38 -2.33 1.21 20.09
N ALA A 39 -3.53 1.75 19.85
CA ALA A 39 -3.66 3.12 19.33
C ALA A 39 -3.03 4.15 20.28
N THR A 40 -3.15 3.92 21.57
CA THR A 40 -2.56 4.80 22.59
C THR A 40 -1.04 4.86 22.45
N ARG A 41 -0.40 3.71 22.29
CA ARG A 41 1.06 3.64 22.09
C ARG A 41 1.48 4.33 20.79
N LEU A 42 0.73 4.12 19.74
CA LEU A 42 1.02 4.76 18.45
C LEU A 42 0.90 6.29 18.55
N ALA A 43 -0.10 6.78 19.27
CA ALA A 43 -0.30 8.22 19.44
C ALA A 43 0.86 8.88 20.23
N GLU A 44 1.55 8.14 21.07
CA GLU A 44 2.73 8.64 21.80
C GLU A 44 3.92 8.89 20.86
N ARG A 45 3.93 8.27 19.69
CA ARG A 45 5.05 8.32 18.75
C ARG A 45 4.82 9.26 17.58
N LEU A 46 3.64 9.85 17.48
CA LEU A 46 3.25 10.72 16.37
C LEU A 46 2.65 12.03 16.88
N PRO A 47 2.81 13.13 16.14
CA PRO A 47 2.26 14.43 16.54
C PRO A 47 0.77 14.54 16.20
N VAL A 48 -0.01 13.53 16.54
CA VAL A 48 -1.45 13.47 16.27
C VAL A 48 -2.17 12.92 17.50
N SER A 49 -3.45 13.22 17.62
CA SER A 49 -4.25 12.74 18.75
C SER A 49 -4.53 11.25 18.61
N ARG A 50 -4.86 10.60 19.74
CA ARG A 50 -5.29 9.21 19.75
C ARG A 50 -6.51 8.99 18.85
N GLN A 51 -7.45 9.95 18.85
CA GLN A 51 -8.64 9.90 18.01
C GLN A 51 -8.28 9.91 16.52
N ALA A 52 -7.30 10.72 16.13
CA ALA A 52 -6.81 10.74 14.75
C ALA A 52 -6.16 9.40 14.38
N VAL A 53 -5.36 8.83 15.30
CA VAL A 53 -4.74 7.51 15.09
C VAL A 53 -5.81 6.45 14.86
N VAL A 54 -6.87 6.44 15.67
CA VAL A 54 -7.97 5.47 15.52
C VAL A 54 -8.63 5.61 14.14
N LYS A 55 -8.86 6.84 13.69
CA LYS A 55 -9.44 7.08 12.35
C LYS A 55 -8.53 6.58 11.23
N HIS A 56 -7.24 6.84 11.33
CA HIS A 56 -6.26 6.35 10.36
C HIS A 56 -6.19 4.82 10.35
N LEU A 57 -6.22 4.20 11.53
CA LEU A 57 -6.22 2.74 11.63
C LEU A 57 -7.48 2.13 11.01
N ALA A 58 -8.62 2.80 11.13
CA ALA A 58 -9.86 2.34 10.48
C ALA A 58 -9.74 2.32 8.96
N VAL A 59 -9.10 3.35 8.38
CA VAL A 59 -8.85 3.39 6.92
C VAL A 59 -7.90 2.27 6.52
N LEU A 60 -6.82 2.05 7.28
CA LEU A 60 -5.86 0.98 7.01
C LEU A 60 -6.50 -0.41 7.15
N ASP A 61 -7.37 -0.59 8.13
CA ASP A 61 -8.10 -1.84 8.33
C ASP A 61 -9.06 -2.11 7.16
N ALA A 62 -9.82 -1.10 6.75
CA ALA A 62 -10.73 -1.22 5.60
C ALA A 62 -10.00 -1.58 4.32
N ALA A 63 -8.75 -1.15 4.17
CA ALA A 63 -7.91 -1.49 3.02
C ALA A 63 -7.21 -2.85 3.17
N GLY A 64 -7.39 -3.54 4.31
CA GLY A 64 -6.77 -4.83 4.55
C GLY A 64 -5.30 -4.77 4.95
N LEU A 65 -4.79 -3.60 5.30
CA LEU A 65 -3.37 -3.40 5.61
C LEU A 65 -3.03 -3.67 7.08
N VAL A 66 -4.01 -3.54 7.95
CA VAL A 66 -3.85 -3.84 9.37
C VAL A 66 -5.08 -4.60 9.87
N SER A 67 -4.95 -5.24 11.03
CA SER A 67 -6.10 -5.81 11.74
C SER A 67 -5.96 -5.53 13.22
N GLY A 68 -7.10 -5.31 13.86
CA GLY A 68 -7.18 -5.15 15.32
C GLY A 68 -7.62 -6.43 15.98
N ARG A 69 -7.03 -6.74 17.12
CA ARG A 69 -7.36 -7.90 17.92
C ARG A 69 -7.62 -7.46 19.36
N ARG A 70 -8.75 -7.85 19.90
CA ARG A 70 -9.10 -7.49 21.27
C ARG A 70 -8.37 -8.39 22.26
N VAL A 71 -7.66 -7.77 23.20
CA VAL A 71 -6.98 -8.47 24.30
C VAL A 71 -7.35 -7.75 25.59
N GLY A 72 -8.28 -8.34 26.36
CA GLY A 72 -8.82 -7.68 27.53
C GLY A 72 -9.58 -6.41 27.16
N ARG A 73 -9.15 -5.27 27.68
CA ARG A 73 -9.75 -3.96 27.40
C ARG A 73 -9.08 -3.23 26.25
N GLU A 74 -7.99 -3.80 25.73
CA GLU A 74 -7.20 -3.19 24.70
C GLU A 74 -7.56 -3.75 23.33
N VAL A 75 -7.34 -2.94 22.27
CA VAL A 75 -7.31 -3.42 20.90
C VAL A 75 -5.87 -3.27 20.43
N ARG A 76 -5.27 -4.36 19.99
CA ARG A 76 -3.91 -4.38 19.46
C ARG A 76 -3.96 -4.53 17.96
N TYR A 77 -3.20 -3.70 17.27
CA TYR A 77 -3.15 -3.66 15.81
C TYR A 77 -1.84 -4.26 15.32
N ALA A 78 -1.92 -4.95 14.20
CA ALA A 78 -0.75 -5.51 13.52
C ALA A 78 -0.89 -5.36 12.02
N VAL A 79 0.25 -5.31 11.32
CA VAL A 79 0.27 -5.24 9.86
C VAL A 79 -0.20 -6.57 9.26
N ARG A 80 -0.98 -6.49 8.20
CA ARG A 80 -1.36 -7.63 7.37
C ARG A 80 -0.72 -7.47 6.00
N PRO A 81 0.31 -8.27 5.66
CA PRO A 81 1.08 -8.03 4.45
C PRO A 81 0.41 -8.46 3.15
N ALA A 82 -0.67 -9.25 3.20
CA ALA A 82 -1.27 -9.82 1.98
C ALA A 82 -1.71 -8.76 0.96
N ALA A 83 -2.37 -7.67 1.41
CA ALA A 83 -2.81 -6.61 0.51
C ALA A 83 -1.63 -5.81 -0.05
N LEU A 84 -0.58 -5.63 0.75
CA LEU A 84 0.66 -4.99 0.29
C LEU A 84 1.33 -5.84 -0.79
N ASP A 85 1.38 -7.16 -0.60
CA ASP A 85 1.98 -8.08 -1.58
C ASP A 85 1.23 -8.03 -2.91
N ALA A 86 -0.11 -8.01 -2.86
CA ALA A 86 -0.93 -7.90 -4.07
C ALA A 86 -0.66 -6.59 -4.81
N THR A 87 -0.57 -5.49 -4.07
CA THR A 87 -0.29 -4.16 -4.62
C THR A 87 1.12 -4.10 -5.19
N ALA A 88 2.09 -4.69 -4.50
CA ALA A 88 3.48 -4.75 -4.97
C ALA A 88 3.58 -5.52 -6.30
N ARG A 89 2.86 -6.63 -6.42
CA ARG A 89 2.81 -7.40 -7.69
C ARG A 89 2.19 -6.58 -8.81
N TRP A 90 1.13 -5.84 -8.53
CA TRP A 90 0.51 -4.95 -9.50
C TRP A 90 1.51 -3.88 -9.96
N MET A 91 2.21 -3.25 -9.03
CA MET A 91 3.22 -2.23 -9.35
C MET A 91 4.38 -2.80 -10.14
N ALA A 92 4.83 -4.01 -9.79
CA ALA A 92 5.92 -4.67 -10.52
C ALA A 92 5.51 -4.99 -11.96
N ALA A 93 4.28 -5.43 -12.16
CA ALA A 93 3.75 -5.70 -13.51
C ALA A 93 3.65 -4.41 -14.33
N LEU A 94 3.21 -3.33 -13.71
CA LEU A 94 3.14 -2.02 -14.35
C LEU A 94 4.55 -1.53 -14.76
N ALA A 95 5.52 -1.66 -13.86
CA ALA A 95 6.89 -1.27 -14.13
C ALA A 95 7.49 -2.08 -15.30
N ALA A 96 7.25 -3.39 -15.33
CA ALA A 96 7.72 -4.26 -16.40
C ALA A 96 7.09 -3.88 -17.75
N ASP A 97 5.81 -3.54 -17.76
CA ASP A 97 5.12 -3.09 -18.97
C ASP A 97 5.70 -1.79 -19.51
N TRP A 98 5.97 -0.81 -18.64
CA TRP A 98 6.62 0.43 -19.01
C TRP A 98 8.01 0.22 -19.55
N ASP A 99 8.79 -0.68 -18.94
CA ASP A 99 10.15 -1.02 -19.41
C ASP A 99 10.11 -1.58 -20.83
N ARG A 100 9.14 -2.46 -21.13
CA ARG A 100 8.96 -3.01 -22.48
C ARG A 100 8.62 -1.90 -23.48
N ARG A 101 7.72 -0.99 -23.11
CA ARG A 101 7.31 0.13 -23.98
C ARG A 101 8.48 1.06 -24.28
N LEU A 102 9.29 1.38 -23.26
CA LEU A 102 10.47 2.21 -23.43
C LEU A 102 11.51 1.54 -24.33
N ALA A 103 11.71 0.22 -24.19
CA ALA A 103 12.61 -0.53 -25.05
C ALA A 103 12.14 -0.52 -26.51
N ASP A 104 10.83 -0.64 -26.74
CA ASP A 104 10.26 -0.58 -28.09
C ASP A 104 10.44 0.79 -28.71
N ILE A 105 10.20 1.85 -27.96
CA ILE A 105 10.39 3.24 -28.42
C ILE A 105 11.85 3.46 -28.79
N LYS A 106 12.77 3.00 -27.95
CA LYS A 106 14.20 3.11 -28.18
C LYS A 106 14.62 2.42 -29.48
N ARG A 107 14.12 1.20 -29.72
CA ARG A 107 14.41 0.45 -30.94
C ARG A 107 13.92 1.19 -32.19
N VAL A 108 12.70 1.75 -32.13
CA VAL A 108 12.13 2.51 -33.23
C VAL A 108 12.96 3.78 -33.51
N ALA A 109 13.33 4.48 -32.47
CA ALA A 109 14.15 5.69 -32.59
C ALA A 109 15.53 5.40 -33.20
N GLU A 110 16.18 4.33 -32.75
CA GLU A 110 17.48 3.89 -33.27
C GLU A 110 17.38 3.44 -34.71
N ALA A 111 16.31 2.74 -35.08
CA ALA A 111 16.09 2.34 -36.47
C ALA A 111 15.90 3.55 -37.39
N ALA A 112 15.11 4.53 -36.95
CA ALA A 112 14.89 5.77 -37.70
C ALA A 112 16.19 6.56 -37.87
N GLU A 113 17.04 6.61 -36.85
CA GLU A 113 18.33 7.27 -36.91
C GLU A 113 19.25 6.57 -37.92
N ARG A 114 19.29 5.24 -37.93
CA ARG A 114 20.07 4.49 -38.89
C ARG A 114 19.59 4.73 -40.33
N ASP A 115 18.28 4.78 -40.53
CA ASP A 115 17.68 4.97 -41.85
C ASP A 115 17.91 6.38 -42.40
N SER A 116 18.17 7.38 -41.54
CA SER A 116 18.42 8.76 -41.95
C SER A 116 19.86 9.04 -42.30
N ARG A 117 20.74 8.07 -42.20
CA ARG A 117 22.14 8.19 -42.62
C ARG A 117 22.31 7.79 -44.13
#